data_d601d79a03d288da08a16defe62c9a2b
#
_entry.id   d601d79a03d288da08a16defe62c9a2b
#
_cell.length_a   1.000
_cell.length_b   1.000
_cell.length_c   1.000
_cell.angle_alpha   90.00
_cell.angle_beta   90.00
_cell.angle_gamma   90.00
#
_symmetry.space_group_name_H-M   'P 1'
#
loop_
_entity.id
_entity.type
_entity.pdbx_description
1 polymer ?
#
loop_
_entity_poly.entity_id
_entity_poly.type
_entity_poly.pdbx_seq_one_letter_code
_entity_poly.pdbx_strand_id
1 'polypeptide(L)'
;QENRQPSEFICCIYATAPFLNPKDLESGLLALKERSVDFAYSVTEFDYPPHRALAQKPNGLVSLENPEFSVTRSQDLPRVLHDAGQFYWASANTWLAKKDILSSVGFGIELPRSQAQDIDSEEDWKIAEALFTAHS
;
A
#
# COMPACT_ATOMS: atom_id res chain seq x y z
N GLN A 1 -38.52 -6.96 4.64
CA GLN A 1 -37.18 -6.61 5.14
C GLN A 1 -36.38 -7.90 5.15
N GLU A 2 -35.52 -8.08 4.16
CA GLU A 2 -34.57 -9.19 4.15
C GLU A 2 -33.66 -9.03 5.37
N ASN A 3 -33.63 -10.05 6.19
CA ASN A 3 -32.78 -10.13 7.40
C ASN A 3 -31.36 -10.44 6.94
N ARG A 4 -30.65 -9.47 6.31
CA ARG A 4 -29.26 -9.61 5.91
C ARG A 4 -28.40 -9.66 7.18
N GLN A 5 -27.77 -10.77 7.41
CA GLN A 5 -26.71 -10.88 8.42
C GLN A 5 -25.61 -9.87 8.08
N PRO A 6 -25.12 -9.08 9.05
CA PRO A 6 -24.01 -8.17 8.79
C PRO A 6 -22.78 -8.97 8.30
N SER A 7 -22.10 -8.43 7.31
CA SER A 7 -20.84 -9.03 6.83
C SER A 7 -19.81 -9.04 7.96
N GLU A 8 -19.15 -10.18 8.16
CA GLU A 8 -18.07 -10.31 9.14
C GLU A 8 -16.84 -9.50 8.75
N PHE A 9 -16.53 -9.47 7.45
CA PHE A 9 -15.40 -8.76 6.87
C PHE A 9 -15.86 -7.72 5.85
N ILE A 10 -15.16 -6.59 5.81
CA ILE A 10 -15.47 -5.47 4.93
C ILE A 10 -14.18 -5.05 4.24
N CYS A 11 -14.24 -4.86 2.91
CA CYS A 11 -13.15 -4.30 2.12
C CYS A 11 -13.47 -2.86 1.74
N CYS A 12 -12.59 -1.95 2.08
CA CYS A 12 -12.54 -0.62 1.51
C CYS A 12 -11.67 -0.67 0.25
N ILE A 13 -12.19 -0.27 -0.90
CA ILE A 13 -11.47 -0.20 -2.17
C ILE A 13 -11.44 1.27 -2.58
N TYR A 14 -10.25 1.79 -2.91
CA TYR A 14 -10.10 3.15 -3.39
C TYR A 14 -10.59 3.27 -4.84
N ALA A 15 -11.29 4.38 -5.13
CA ALA A 15 -11.79 4.66 -6.47
C ALA A 15 -10.65 4.84 -7.50
N THR A 16 -9.46 5.22 -7.03
CA THR A 16 -8.24 5.46 -7.80
C THR A 16 -7.34 4.22 -7.93
N ALA A 17 -7.90 3.02 -7.83
CA ALA A 17 -7.17 1.74 -7.96
C ALA A 17 -7.39 1.08 -9.35
N PRO A 18 -6.78 1.61 -10.44
CA PRO A 18 -7.09 1.17 -11.82
C PRO A 18 -6.63 -0.25 -12.13
N PHE A 19 -5.67 -0.78 -11.38
CA PHE A 19 -5.09 -2.12 -11.60
C PHE A 19 -5.49 -3.13 -10.54
N LEU A 20 -6.59 -2.88 -9.83
CA LEU A 20 -7.10 -3.79 -8.82
C LEU A 20 -7.35 -5.19 -9.40
N ASN A 21 -6.76 -6.21 -8.77
CA ASN A 21 -6.89 -7.59 -9.19
C ASN A 21 -7.76 -8.38 -8.18
N PRO A 22 -8.80 -9.08 -8.61
CA PRO A 22 -9.63 -9.89 -7.72
C PRO A 22 -8.86 -10.92 -6.88
N LYS A 23 -7.77 -11.49 -7.41
CA LYS A 23 -6.93 -12.46 -6.68
C LYS A 23 -6.25 -11.82 -5.47
N ASP A 24 -5.87 -10.55 -5.56
CA ASP A 24 -5.24 -9.84 -4.45
C ASP A 24 -6.27 -9.56 -3.35
N LEU A 25 -7.52 -9.24 -3.73
CA LEU A 25 -8.63 -9.13 -2.77
C LEU A 25 -8.90 -10.45 -2.05
N GLU A 26 -8.94 -11.56 -2.78
CA GLU A 26 -9.12 -12.90 -2.20
C GLU A 26 -7.99 -13.23 -1.22
N SER A 27 -6.74 -12.93 -1.57
CA SER A 27 -5.56 -13.12 -0.72
C SER A 27 -5.66 -12.29 0.57
N GLY A 28 -6.14 -11.04 0.48
CA GLY A 28 -6.35 -10.17 1.64
C GLY A 28 -7.42 -10.73 2.59
N LEU A 29 -8.55 -11.20 2.07
CA LEU A 29 -9.59 -11.82 2.87
C LEU A 29 -9.09 -13.12 3.55
N LEU A 30 -8.34 -13.93 2.82
CA LEU A 30 -7.76 -15.17 3.36
C LEU A 30 -6.78 -14.87 4.50
N ALA A 31 -5.94 -13.85 4.34
CA ALA A 31 -4.99 -13.43 5.38
C ALA A 31 -5.71 -13.04 6.68
N LEU A 32 -6.84 -12.33 6.61
CA LEU A 32 -7.65 -12.00 7.80
C LEU A 32 -8.23 -13.23 8.48
N LYS A 33 -8.64 -14.24 7.71
CA LYS A 33 -9.24 -15.46 8.25
C LYS A 33 -8.23 -16.38 8.91
N GLU A 34 -7.00 -16.39 8.41
CA GLU A 34 -5.97 -17.32 8.84
C GLU A 34 -4.96 -16.73 9.83
N ARG A 35 -4.92 -15.39 9.93
CA ARG A 35 -3.92 -14.69 10.75
C ARG A 35 -4.57 -13.81 11.80
N SER A 36 -3.88 -13.62 12.92
CA SER A 36 -4.31 -12.73 13.98
C SER A 36 -3.85 -11.30 13.69
N VAL A 37 -4.51 -10.65 12.72
CA VAL A 37 -4.21 -9.27 12.29
C VAL A 37 -5.47 -8.41 12.29
N ASP A 38 -5.30 -7.11 12.47
CA ASP A 38 -6.41 -6.15 12.43
C ASP A 38 -6.81 -5.82 10.99
N PHE A 39 -5.81 -5.68 10.10
CA PHE A 39 -6.00 -5.32 8.70
C PHE A 39 -5.19 -6.22 7.76
N ALA A 40 -5.71 -6.39 6.53
CA ALA A 40 -4.95 -6.88 5.40
C ALA A 40 -5.13 -5.89 4.24
N TYR A 41 -4.04 -5.37 3.68
CA TYR A 41 -4.08 -4.31 2.69
C TYR A 41 -2.94 -4.42 1.67
N SER A 42 -3.14 -3.75 0.54
CA SER A 42 -2.17 -3.71 -0.55
C SER A 42 -0.92 -2.94 -0.15
N VAL A 43 0.25 -3.52 -0.43
CA VAL A 43 1.55 -2.88 -0.24
C VAL A 43 2.43 -3.09 -1.45
N THR A 44 3.42 -2.23 -1.65
CA THR A 44 4.43 -2.39 -2.70
C THR A 44 5.79 -1.91 -2.21
N GLU A 45 6.83 -2.29 -2.92
CA GLU A 45 8.20 -1.89 -2.62
C GLU A 45 8.46 -0.45 -3.11
N PHE A 46 9.23 0.32 -2.35
CA PHE A 46 9.68 1.64 -2.79
C PHE A 46 10.55 1.55 -4.04
N ASP A 47 10.33 2.43 -5.01
CA ASP A 47 11.16 2.55 -6.21
C ASP A 47 12.61 2.88 -5.88
N TYR A 48 12.80 3.76 -4.89
CA TYR A 48 14.10 4.16 -4.37
C TYR A 48 14.16 3.89 -2.86
N PRO A 49 15.28 3.36 -2.34
CA PRO A 49 15.40 3.04 -0.93
C PRO A 49 15.18 4.29 -0.05
N PRO A 50 14.13 4.35 0.79
CA PRO A 50 13.84 5.51 1.64
C PRO A 50 14.94 5.76 2.68
N HIS A 51 15.80 4.76 2.96
CA HIS A 51 17.00 4.91 3.78
C HIS A 51 17.99 5.98 3.23
N ARG A 52 17.91 6.28 1.93
CA ARG A 52 18.72 7.31 1.27
C ARG A 52 17.93 8.59 0.96
N ALA A 53 16.85 8.82 1.70
CA ALA A 53 16.10 10.06 1.59
C ALA A 53 16.98 11.27 1.90
N LEU A 54 16.77 12.35 1.13
CA LEU A 54 17.45 13.63 1.30
C LEU A 54 16.48 14.66 1.83
N ALA A 55 16.80 15.29 2.95
CA ALA A 55 16.12 16.49 3.40
C ALA A 55 16.66 17.72 2.70
N GLN A 56 15.76 18.55 2.17
CA GLN A 56 16.11 19.84 1.58
C GLN A 56 15.84 20.98 2.58
N LYS A 57 16.86 21.81 2.81
CA LYS A 57 16.74 23.03 3.61
C LYS A 57 16.17 24.19 2.78
N PRO A 58 15.59 25.25 3.41
CA PRO A 58 15.05 26.39 2.70
C PRO A 58 16.03 27.10 1.76
N ASN A 59 17.33 26.99 2.02
CA ASN A 59 18.40 27.54 1.18
C ASN A 59 18.81 26.63 -0.01
N GLY A 60 18.07 25.51 -0.22
CA GLY A 60 18.31 24.57 -1.30
C GLY A 60 19.37 23.50 -1.02
N LEU A 61 20.08 23.58 0.08
CA LEU A 61 21.05 22.54 0.47
C LEU A 61 20.33 21.24 0.84
N VAL A 62 20.94 20.11 0.52
CA VAL A 62 20.42 18.78 0.85
C VAL A 62 21.37 18.02 1.77
N SER A 63 20.80 17.17 2.62
CA SER A 63 21.54 16.26 3.49
C SER A 63 20.78 14.94 3.60
N LEU A 64 21.53 13.83 3.85
CA LEU A 64 20.89 12.54 4.13
C LEU A 64 20.10 12.62 5.43
N GLU A 65 18.85 12.10 5.39
CA GLU A 65 18.02 11.89 6.59
C GLU A 65 18.62 10.81 7.50
N ASN A 66 19.21 9.77 6.88
CA ASN A 66 19.77 8.62 7.58
C ASN A 66 21.26 8.46 7.21
N PRO A 67 22.18 9.25 7.80
CA PRO A 67 23.60 9.26 7.45
C PRO A 67 24.30 7.91 7.62
N GLU A 68 23.80 7.04 8.50
CA GLU A 68 24.32 5.68 8.75
C GLU A 68 24.28 4.80 7.51
N PHE A 69 23.37 5.07 6.56
CA PHE A 69 23.26 4.30 5.30
C PHE A 69 24.05 4.91 4.13
N SER A 70 24.82 5.96 4.36
CA SER A 70 25.54 6.69 3.30
C SER A 70 26.46 5.79 2.44
N VAL A 71 27.10 4.80 3.05
CA VAL A 71 28.04 3.86 2.39
C VAL A 71 27.45 2.46 2.18
N THR A 72 26.22 2.21 2.64
CA THR A 72 25.58 0.90 2.49
C THR A 72 25.19 0.69 1.03
N ARG A 73 25.50 -0.47 0.44
CA ARG A 73 25.05 -0.79 -0.91
C ARG A 73 23.54 -0.92 -0.97
N SER A 74 22.91 -0.56 -2.09
CA SER A 74 21.45 -0.63 -2.23
C SER A 74 20.89 -2.03 -1.96
N GLN A 75 21.59 -3.07 -2.37
CA GLN A 75 21.23 -4.48 -2.16
C GLN A 75 21.34 -4.96 -0.71
N ASP A 76 22.09 -4.24 0.13
CA ASP A 76 22.33 -4.57 1.53
C ASP A 76 21.40 -3.75 2.48
N LEU A 77 20.60 -2.84 1.91
CA LEU A 77 19.62 -2.08 2.68
C LEU A 77 18.44 -2.96 3.07
N PRO A 78 17.86 -2.77 4.27
CA PRO A 78 16.64 -3.47 4.65
C PRO A 78 15.53 -3.22 3.63
N ARG A 79 14.79 -4.28 3.30
CA ARG A 79 13.62 -4.16 2.43
C ARG A 79 12.50 -3.44 3.18
N VAL A 80 11.93 -2.44 2.56
CA VAL A 80 10.78 -1.68 3.07
C VAL A 80 9.69 -1.57 2.03
N LEU A 81 8.46 -1.61 2.51
CA LEU A 81 7.24 -1.51 1.72
C LEU A 81 6.49 -0.25 2.13
N HIS A 82 5.66 0.25 1.21
CA HIS A 82 4.67 1.28 1.52
C HIS A 82 3.26 0.81 1.14
N ASP A 83 2.28 1.49 1.67
CA ASP A 83 0.89 1.33 1.28
C ASP A 83 0.73 1.59 -0.23
N ALA A 84 0.10 0.67 -0.94
CA ALA A 84 -0.14 0.78 -2.37
C ALA A 84 -1.47 1.49 -2.71
N GLY A 85 -2.26 1.90 -1.72
CA GLY A 85 -3.45 2.72 -1.89
C GLY A 85 -4.59 2.06 -2.67
N GLN A 86 -4.69 0.73 -2.71
CA GLN A 86 -5.73 0.07 -3.51
C GLN A 86 -6.89 -0.46 -2.67
N PHE A 87 -6.60 -1.26 -1.65
CA PHE A 87 -7.65 -1.85 -0.81
C PHE A 87 -7.19 -2.15 0.61
N TYR A 88 -8.18 -2.19 1.52
CA TYR A 88 -7.99 -2.45 2.95
C TYR A 88 -9.10 -3.34 3.45
N TRP A 89 -8.75 -4.54 3.87
CA TRP A 89 -9.65 -5.48 4.51
C TRP A 89 -9.55 -5.40 6.02
N ALA A 90 -10.69 -5.45 6.71
CA ALA A 90 -10.76 -5.66 8.14
C ALA A 90 -12.07 -6.30 8.56
N SER A 91 -12.17 -6.76 9.81
CA SER A 91 -13.46 -7.15 10.39
C SER A 91 -14.36 -5.93 10.55
N ALA A 92 -15.68 -6.15 10.53
CA ALA A 92 -16.65 -5.11 10.80
C ALA A 92 -16.38 -4.42 12.17
N ASN A 93 -15.99 -5.20 13.18
CA ASN A 93 -15.66 -4.67 14.50
C ASN A 93 -14.42 -3.78 14.49
N THR A 94 -13.38 -4.14 13.73
CA THR A 94 -12.18 -3.32 13.57
C THR A 94 -12.51 -1.95 12.95
N TRP A 95 -13.34 -1.93 11.89
CA TRP A 95 -13.81 -0.71 11.26
C TRP A 95 -14.66 0.16 12.22
N LEU A 96 -15.58 -0.46 12.95
CA LEU A 96 -16.43 0.25 13.93
C LEU A 96 -15.62 0.82 15.10
N ALA A 97 -14.55 0.14 15.51
CA ALA A 97 -13.63 0.62 16.53
C ALA A 97 -12.73 1.77 16.04
N LYS A 98 -12.80 2.14 14.75
CA LYS A 98 -12.01 3.22 14.12
C LYS A 98 -10.51 3.07 14.36
N LYS A 99 -10.01 1.83 14.34
CA LYS A 99 -8.57 1.59 14.44
C LYS A 99 -7.85 2.25 13.27
N ASP A 100 -6.68 2.81 13.54
CA ASP A 100 -5.81 3.33 12.50
C ASP A 100 -5.15 2.18 11.72
N ILE A 101 -5.20 2.24 10.39
CA ILE A 101 -4.76 1.16 9.50
C ILE A 101 -3.26 0.91 9.64
N LEU A 102 -2.45 1.97 9.53
CA LEU A 102 -1.00 1.85 9.43
C LEU A 102 -0.32 1.64 10.78
N SER A 103 -0.95 2.04 11.89
CA SER A 103 -0.43 1.83 13.24
C SER A 103 -0.94 0.56 13.91
N SER A 104 -1.89 -0.14 13.29
CA SER A 104 -2.42 -1.43 13.77
C SER A 104 -1.59 -2.60 13.24
N VAL A 105 -1.87 -3.81 13.77
CA VAL A 105 -1.24 -5.04 13.26
C VAL A 105 -1.80 -5.34 11.88
N GLY A 106 -1.00 -5.15 10.85
CA GLY A 106 -1.37 -5.33 9.45
C GLY A 106 -0.66 -6.50 8.77
N PHE A 107 -1.30 -7.06 7.73
CA PHE A 107 -0.71 -7.99 6.80
C PHE A 107 -0.70 -7.41 5.40
N GLY A 108 0.50 -7.24 4.81
CA GLY A 108 0.66 -6.68 3.47
C GLY A 108 0.43 -7.72 2.38
N ILE A 109 -0.48 -7.43 1.46
CA ILE A 109 -0.61 -8.13 0.18
C ILE A 109 0.28 -7.39 -0.81
N GLU A 110 1.40 -8.00 -1.15
CA GLU A 110 2.41 -7.35 -1.96
C GLU A 110 2.03 -7.35 -3.43
N LEU A 111 1.98 -6.16 -4.01
CA LEU A 111 1.71 -5.93 -5.42
C LEU A 111 3.00 -5.62 -6.17
N PRO A 112 3.13 -6.07 -7.43
CA PRO A 112 4.16 -5.54 -8.33
C PRO A 112 4.03 -4.02 -8.46
N ARG A 113 5.14 -3.29 -8.54
CA ARG A 113 5.13 -1.83 -8.72
C ARG A 113 4.31 -1.36 -9.92
N SER A 114 4.29 -2.15 -10.99
CA SER A 114 3.47 -1.87 -12.17
C SER A 114 1.95 -1.92 -11.93
N GLN A 115 1.50 -2.51 -10.81
CA GLN A 115 0.10 -2.53 -10.39
C GLN A 115 -0.20 -1.50 -9.29
N ALA A 116 0.82 -0.93 -8.67
CA ALA A 116 0.69 -0.03 -7.53
C ALA A 116 0.70 1.44 -7.98
N GLN A 117 -0.22 1.80 -8.89
CA GLN A 117 -0.39 3.16 -9.35
C GLN A 117 -1.58 3.79 -8.64
N ASP A 118 -1.31 4.81 -7.83
CA ASP A 118 -2.32 5.72 -7.30
C ASP A 118 -2.49 6.92 -8.23
N ILE A 119 -3.68 7.53 -8.26
CA ILE A 119 -4.00 8.62 -9.18
C ILE A 119 -4.48 9.83 -8.37
N ASP A 120 -3.55 10.71 -8.03
CA ASP A 120 -3.81 11.98 -7.34
C ASP A 120 -3.71 13.19 -8.27
N SER A 121 -3.03 13.04 -9.40
CA SER A 121 -2.74 14.10 -10.34
C SER A 121 -2.98 13.69 -11.80
N GLU A 122 -3.01 14.68 -12.71
CA GLU A 122 -3.06 14.40 -14.16
C GLU A 122 -1.80 13.69 -14.68
N GLU A 123 -0.68 13.84 -14.01
CA GLU A 123 0.55 13.12 -14.34
C GLU A 123 0.41 11.63 -14.01
N ASP A 124 -0.14 11.31 -12.83
CA ASP A 124 -0.41 9.93 -12.44
C ASP A 124 -1.40 9.26 -13.39
N TRP A 125 -2.42 10.00 -13.85
CA TRP A 125 -3.36 9.51 -14.84
C TRP A 125 -2.66 9.10 -16.14
N LYS A 126 -1.76 9.94 -16.67
CA LYS A 126 -0.99 9.61 -17.88
C LYS A 126 -0.09 8.40 -17.69
N ILE A 127 0.52 8.26 -16.51
CA ILE A 127 1.32 7.09 -16.15
C ILE A 127 0.43 5.85 -16.13
N ALA A 128 -0.75 5.91 -15.48
CA ALA A 128 -1.70 4.82 -15.43
C ALA A 128 -2.18 4.40 -16.83
N GLU A 129 -2.49 5.34 -17.74
CA GLU A 129 -2.86 5.04 -19.13
C GLU A 129 -1.72 4.33 -19.89
N ALA A 130 -0.49 4.78 -19.71
CA ALA A 130 0.68 4.14 -20.33
C ALA A 130 0.89 2.71 -19.81
N LEU A 131 0.77 2.50 -18.49
CA LEU A 131 0.86 1.19 -17.87
C LEU A 131 -0.27 0.26 -18.35
N PHE A 132 -1.50 0.76 -18.41
CA PHE A 132 -2.64 0.00 -18.91
C PHE A 132 -2.42 -0.49 -20.34
N THR A 133 -1.94 0.40 -21.22
CA THR A 133 -1.62 0.06 -22.61
C THR A 133 -0.51 -0.99 -22.70
N ALA A 134 0.48 -0.94 -21.82
CA ALA A 134 1.58 -1.90 -21.81
C ALA A 134 1.17 -3.29 -21.29
N HIS A 135 0.08 -3.39 -20.50
CA HIS A 135 -0.45 -4.65 -19.97
C HIS A 135 -1.56 -5.28 -20.85
N SER A 136 -2.06 -4.54 -21.83
CA SER A 136 -3.10 -4.99 -22.79
C SER A 136 -2.51 -5.71 -23.97
#